data_dc4ff9cc27b6dc93dab12f61042b7c32
#
_entry.id   dc4ff9cc27b6dc93dab12f61042b7c32
#
_cell.length_a   1.000
_cell.length_b   1.000
_cell.length_c   1.000
_cell.angle_alpha   90.00
_cell.angle_beta   90.00
_cell.angle_gamma   90.00
#
_symmetry.space_group_name_H-M   'P 1'
#
loop_
_entity.id
_entity.type
_entity.pdbx_description
1 polymer ?
#
loop_
_entity_poly.entity_id
_entity_poly.type
_entity_poly.pdbx_seq_one_letter_code
_entity_poly.pdbx_strand_id
1 'polypeptide(L)'
;MAGIKDVAKMAGVGVGTVSRMLNDSGYVSLDTRAKIEAAMKELNYTPNELARNLYYKKWYNCGTCTECIQSFFAEFVDCVEGELRKAGFKIMLCNTLKDVKAEAEYLDLLNRHIVDGIIAGMSSLDESEYSKIHKPIVALDRYLGEEIPVVAVDHKMGGRLAAEVLLRNGCKRILHFRSTAEKESLYHDRHAEFQKIMDEQGIETYCYDLDWRRLDIQYYHQVAEEVMEKI
;
A
#
# COMPACT_ATOMS: atom_id res chain seq x y z
N MET A 1 -33.74 6.65 -8.55
CA MET A 1 -32.87 5.48 -8.82
C MET A 1 -33.64 4.24 -8.43
N ALA A 2 -33.76 3.26 -9.32
CA ALA A 2 -34.52 2.03 -9.02
C ALA A 2 -33.80 1.23 -7.93
N GLY A 3 -34.56 0.61 -7.05
CA GLY A 3 -34.03 -0.22 -5.96
C GLY A 3 -34.43 -1.69 -6.11
N ILE A 4 -33.90 -2.56 -5.25
CA ILE A 4 -34.19 -4.00 -5.25
C ILE A 4 -35.71 -4.27 -5.11
N LYS A 5 -36.47 -3.39 -4.44
CA LYS A 5 -37.93 -3.48 -4.31
C LYS A 5 -38.64 -3.28 -5.64
N ASP A 6 -38.11 -2.39 -6.48
CA ASP A 6 -38.70 -2.11 -7.81
C ASP A 6 -38.42 -3.27 -8.76
N VAL A 7 -37.24 -3.87 -8.71
CA VAL A 7 -36.89 -5.09 -9.45
C VAL A 7 -37.80 -6.25 -9.04
N ALA A 8 -38.01 -6.46 -7.75
CA ALA A 8 -38.89 -7.50 -7.22
C ALA A 8 -40.35 -7.32 -7.71
N LYS A 9 -40.86 -6.09 -7.66
CA LYS A 9 -42.20 -5.73 -8.13
C LYS A 9 -42.34 -5.98 -9.63
N MET A 10 -41.38 -5.57 -10.43
CA MET A 10 -41.40 -5.75 -11.89
C MET A 10 -41.28 -7.22 -12.29
N ALA A 11 -40.42 -7.97 -11.64
CA ALA A 11 -40.23 -9.41 -11.89
C ALA A 11 -41.37 -10.28 -11.31
N GLY A 12 -42.30 -9.71 -10.55
CA GLY A 12 -43.41 -10.44 -9.92
C GLY A 12 -42.96 -11.43 -8.83
N VAL A 13 -41.88 -11.13 -8.11
CA VAL A 13 -41.28 -12.00 -7.09
C VAL A 13 -41.03 -11.26 -5.77
N GLY A 14 -40.78 -12.00 -4.70
CA GLY A 14 -40.40 -11.38 -3.43
C GLY A 14 -38.99 -10.81 -3.44
N VAL A 15 -38.77 -9.73 -2.68
CA VAL A 15 -37.41 -9.12 -2.53
C VAL A 15 -36.36 -10.14 -2.07
N GLY A 16 -36.76 -11.09 -1.21
CA GLY A 16 -35.90 -12.18 -0.77
C GLY A 16 -35.45 -13.12 -1.91
N THR A 17 -36.29 -13.29 -2.94
CA THR A 17 -35.97 -14.11 -4.12
C THR A 17 -34.97 -13.37 -5.01
N VAL A 18 -35.14 -12.06 -5.22
CA VAL A 18 -34.16 -11.22 -5.94
C VAL A 18 -32.85 -11.23 -5.19
N SER A 19 -32.86 -11.00 -3.88
CA SER A 19 -31.64 -11.04 -3.05
C SER A 19 -30.95 -12.39 -3.12
N ARG A 20 -31.67 -13.50 -3.08
CA ARG A 20 -31.13 -14.85 -3.17
C ARG A 20 -30.48 -15.12 -4.51
N MET A 21 -31.10 -14.65 -5.61
CA MET A 21 -30.53 -14.74 -6.94
C MET A 21 -29.22 -13.93 -7.08
N LEU A 22 -29.25 -12.66 -6.64
CA LEU A 22 -28.09 -11.76 -6.73
C LEU A 22 -26.90 -12.25 -5.92
N ASN A 23 -27.16 -12.95 -4.85
CA ASN A 23 -26.16 -13.38 -3.90
C ASN A 23 -25.79 -14.87 -4.02
N ASP A 24 -26.45 -15.57 -4.92
CA ASP A 24 -26.28 -17.03 -5.11
C ASP A 24 -26.45 -17.82 -3.78
N SER A 25 -27.29 -17.31 -2.88
CA SER A 25 -27.47 -17.84 -1.52
C SER A 25 -28.55 -18.91 -1.39
N GLY A 26 -29.02 -19.45 -2.52
CA GLY A 26 -30.02 -20.52 -2.54
C GLY A 26 -30.63 -20.71 -3.91
N TYR A 27 -31.45 -21.76 -4.03
CA TYR A 27 -32.08 -22.12 -5.31
C TYR A 27 -33.07 -21.05 -5.80
N VAL A 28 -32.94 -20.64 -7.04
CA VAL A 28 -33.88 -19.84 -7.83
C VAL A 28 -34.00 -20.47 -9.21
N SER A 29 -35.23 -20.80 -9.63
CA SER A 29 -35.45 -21.46 -10.92
C SER A 29 -34.95 -20.60 -12.09
N LEU A 30 -34.60 -21.24 -13.21
CA LEU A 30 -34.11 -20.57 -14.42
C LEU A 30 -35.09 -19.54 -14.96
N ASP A 31 -36.40 -19.88 -14.97
CA ASP A 31 -37.48 -18.96 -15.40
C ASP A 31 -37.54 -17.71 -14.50
N THR A 32 -37.40 -17.90 -13.19
CA THR A 32 -37.39 -16.79 -12.23
C THR A 32 -36.13 -15.93 -12.36
N ARG A 33 -34.97 -16.54 -12.61
CA ARG A 33 -33.73 -15.82 -12.90
C ARG A 33 -33.89 -14.93 -14.12
N ALA A 34 -34.39 -15.47 -15.23
CA ALA A 34 -34.62 -14.71 -16.46
C ALA A 34 -35.55 -13.51 -16.26
N LYS A 35 -36.64 -13.67 -15.48
CA LYS A 35 -37.57 -12.57 -15.15
C LYS A 35 -36.89 -11.46 -14.35
N ILE A 36 -36.06 -11.82 -13.37
CA ILE A 36 -35.30 -10.86 -12.55
C ILE A 36 -34.26 -10.12 -13.40
N GLU A 37 -33.52 -10.83 -14.24
CA GLU A 37 -32.51 -10.23 -15.14
C GLU A 37 -33.14 -9.25 -16.14
N ALA A 38 -34.31 -9.60 -16.71
CA ALA A 38 -35.05 -8.71 -17.59
C ALA A 38 -35.51 -7.44 -16.87
N ALA A 39 -36.06 -7.59 -15.64
CA ALA A 39 -36.46 -6.45 -14.82
C ALA A 39 -35.29 -5.55 -14.43
N MET A 40 -34.13 -6.13 -14.08
CA MET A 40 -32.92 -5.36 -13.78
C MET A 40 -32.43 -4.56 -15.00
N LYS A 41 -32.46 -5.17 -16.17
CA LYS A 41 -32.05 -4.50 -17.43
C LYS A 41 -32.98 -3.35 -17.77
N GLU A 42 -34.31 -3.56 -17.67
CA GLU A 42 -35.33 -2.55 -17.97
C GLU A 42 -35.26 -1.36 -17.01
N LEU A 43 -35.02 -1.61 -15.73
CA LEU A 43 -34.88 -0.59 -14.70
C LEU A 43 -33.47 0.03 -14.63
N ASN A 44 -32.54 -0.41 -15.46
CA ASN A 44 -31.11 -0.06 -15.38
C ASN A 44 -30.58 -0.19 -13.92
N TYR A 45 -30.99 -1.27 -13.25
CA TYR A 45 -30.68 -1.52 -11.87
C TYR A 45 -29.34 -2.27 -11.76
N THR A 46 -28.37 -1.67 -11.09
CA THR A 46 -27.13 -2.33 -10.71
C THR A 46 -27.13 -2.61 -9.21
N PRO A 47 -26.87 -3.86 -8.78
CA PRO A 47 -26.79 -4.19 -7.36
C PRO A 47 -25.78 -3.32 -6.64
N ASN A 48 -26.16 -2.80 -5.46
CA ASN A 48 -25.21 -2.06 -4.63
C ASN A 48 -24.24 -3.04 -3.95
N GLU A 49 -22.99 -3.04 -4.39
CA GLU A 49 -21.95 -3.91 -3.83
C GLU A 49 -21.71 -3.64 -2.34
N LEU A 50 -21.81 -2.39 -1.88
CA LEU A 50 -21.65 -2.05 -0.46
C LEU A 50 -22.75 -2.70 0.39
N ALA A 51 -24.01 -2.66 -0.07
CA ALA A 51 -25.12 -3.30 0.63
C ALA A 51 -24.96 -4.84 0.64
N ARG A 52 -24.45 -5.41 -0.44
CA ARG A 52 -24.15 -6.84 -0.55
C ARG A 52 -23.02 -7.25 0.37
N ASN A 53 -21.93 -6.50 0.40
CA ASN A 53 -20.78 -6.75 1.25
C ASN A 53 -21.15 -6.64 2.74
N LEU A 54 -21.99 -5.67 3.11
CA LEU A 54 -22.53 -5.51 4.47
C LEU A 54 -23.28 -6.79 4.92
N TYR A 55 -24.07 -7.39 4.02
CA TYR A 55 -24.83 -8.61 4.31
C TYR A 55 -23.93 -9.84 4.51
N TYR A 56 -22.87 -9.97 3.66
CA TYR A 56 -21.97 -11.11 3.71
C TYR A 56 -20.77 -10.93 4.65
N LYS A 57 -20.62 -9.76 5.27
CA LYS A 57 -19.41 -9.39 6.03
C LYS A 57 -18.12 -9.63 5.22
N LYS A 58 -18.18 -9.50 3.89
CA LYS A 58 -17.04 -9.61 2.98
C LYS A 58 -16.74 -8.21 2.44
N TRP A 59 -15.73 -7.62 3.00
CA TRP A 59 -15.15 -6.38 2.52
C TRP A 59 -13.96 -6.77 1.62
N TYR A 60 -13.93 -6.26 0.42
CA TYR A 60 -12.87 -6.59 -0.54
C TYR A 60 -11.99 -5.37 -0.86
N ASN A 61 -11.80 -4.49 0.11
CA ASN A 61 -11.01 -3.30 -0.09
C ASN A 61 -9.77 -3.36 0.81
N CYS A 62 -8.61 -3.20 0.21
CA CYS A 62 -7.34 -3.00 0.91
C CYS A 62 -6.93 -1.54 0.74
N GLY A 63 -6.56 -0.86 1.81
CA GLY A 63 -5.97 0.47 1.75
C GLY A 63 -4.46 0.34 1.65
N THR A 64 -3.84 1.17 0.82
CA THR A 64 -2.38 1.28 0.75
C THR A 64 -1.99 2.72 1.04
N CYS A 65 -1.27 2.93 2.14
CA CYS A 65 -0.75 4.24 2.52
C CYS A 65 0.66 4.39 1.96
N THR A 66 0.83 5.14 0.86
CA THR A 66 2.14 5.34 0.21
C THR A 66 2.28 6.76 -0.32
N GLU A 67 3.51 7.16 -0.57
CA GLU A 67 3.82 8.35 -1.38
C GLU A 67 3.96 7.94 -2.85
N CYS A 68 2.89 8.06 -3.63
CA CYS A 68 2.85 7.61 -5.02
C CYS A 68 3.74 8.40 -5.99
N ILE A 69 4.41 9.44 -5.53
CA ILE A 69 5.29 10.28 -6.36
C ILE A 69 6.59 9.56 -6.74
N GLN A 70 7.02 8.58 -5.96
CA GLN A 70 8.25 7.84 -6.22
C GLN A 70 7.97 6.62 -7.11
N SER A 71 8.80 6.41 -8.13
CA SER A 71 8.68 5.30 -9.08
C SER A 71 8.62 3.93 -8.39
N PHE A 72 9.37 3.73 -7.33
CA PHE A 72 9.34 2.51 -6.52
C PHE A 72 7.93 2.19 -6.00
N PHE A 73 7.25 3.17 -5.41
CA PHE A 73 5.90 2.94 -4.88
C PHE A 73 4.86 2.74 -5.99
N ALA A 74 5.05 3.34 -7.16
CA ALA A 74 4.16 3.09 -8.30
C ALA A 74 4.24 1.64 -8.76
N GLU A 75 5.45 1.09 -8.96
CA GLU A 75 5.66 -0.32 -9.31
C GLU A 75 5.18 -1.27 -8.21
N PHE A 76 5.44 -0.93 -6.95
CA PHE A 76 4.95 -1.70 -5.80
C PHE A 76 3.43 -1.80 -5.79
N VAL A 77 2.72 -0.68 -5.98
CA VAL A 77 1.25 -0.64 -6.02
C VAL A 77 0.71 -1.46 -7.18
N ASP A 78 1.33 -1.39 -8.36
CA ASP A 78 0.93 -2.19 -9.53
C ASP A 78 1.04 -3.69 -9.26
N CYS A 79 2.15 -4.13 -8.68
CA CYS A 79 2.35 -5.52 -8.29
C CYS A 79 1.33 -5.99 -7.24
N VAL A 80 1.13 -5.20 -6.19
CA VAL A 80 0.18 -5.51 -5.11
C VAL A 80 -1.25 -5.56 -5.64
N GLU A 81 -1.64 -4.60 -6.49
CA GLU A 81 -2.96 -4.56 -7.12
C GLU A 81 -3.20 -5.82 -7.94
N GLY A 82 -2.20 -6.25 -8.72
CA GLY A 82 -2.28 -7.46 -9.51
C GLY A 82 -2.54 -8.73 -8.67
N GLU A 83 -1.84 -8.89 -7.55
CA GLU A 83 -2.01 -10.05 -6.66
C GLU A 83 -3.34 -9.98 -5.87
N LEU A 84 -3.68 -8.82 -5.33
CA LEU A 84 -4.93 -8.65 -4.58
C LEU A 84 -6.16 -8.85 -5.47
N ARG A 85 -6.11 -8.39 -6.72
CA ARG A 85 -7.18 -8.61 -7.69
C ARG A 85 -7.42 -10.10 -7.99
N LYS A 86 -6.36 -10.91 -8.09
CA LYS A 86 -6.47 -12.37 -8.23
C LYS A 86 -7.17 -13.00 -7.03
N ALA A 87 -6.98 -12.44 -5.84
CA ALA A 87 -7.66 -12.86 -4.61
C ALA A 87 -9.06 -12.25 -4.42
N GLY A 88 -9.52 -11.42 -5.36
CA GLY A 88 -10.85 -10.81 -5.32
C GLY A 88 -10.92 -9.49 -4.54
N PHE A 89 -9.78 -8.92 -4.13
CA PHE A 89 -9.71 -7.62 -3.46
C PHE A 89 -9.63 -6.47 -4.47
N LYS A 90 -10.08 -5.30 -4.04
CA LYS A 90 -9.88 -4.02 -4.73
C LYS A 90 -8.96 -3.16 -3.89
N ILE A 91 -8.07 -2.38 -4.51
CA ILE A 91 -7.21 -1.43 -3.82
C ILE A 91 -7.90 -0.07 -3.72
N MET A 92 -7.77 0.52 -2.53
CA MET A 92 -7.95 1.95 -2.30
C MET A 92 -6.57 2.55 -2.04
N LEU A 93 -6.12 3.44 -2.91
CA LEU A 93 -4.85 4.11 -2.73
C LEU A 93 -5.04 5.31 -1.81
N CYS A 94 -4.33 5.31 -0.69
CA CYS A 94 -4.35 6.35 0.33
C CYS A 94 -2.99 7.07 0.32
N ASN A 95 -2.93 8.25 -0.26
CA ASN A 95 -1.71 9.04 -0.31
C ASN A 95 -1.68 10.00 0.89
N THR A 96 -0.77 9.79 1.82
CA THR A 96 -0.67 10.59 3.04
C THR A 96 0.13 11.88 2.87
N LEU A 97 1.02 11.95 1.87
CA LEU A 97 1.90 13.11 1.63
C LEU A 97 2.61 13.62 2.91
N LYS A 98 2.94 12.70 3.82
CA LYS A 98 3.51 13.02 5.16
C LYS A 98 2.57 13.79 6.08
N ASP A 99 1.27 13.83 5.77
CA ASP A 99 0.25 14.42 6.64
C ASP A 99 -0.23 13.40 7.68
N VAL A 100 0.17 13.63 8.92
CA VAL A 100 -0.19 12.81 10.09
C VAL A 100 -1.72 12.70 10.27
N LYS A 101 -2.47 13.77 9.94
CA LYS A 101 -3.93 13.76 10.07
C LYS A 101 -4.57 12.89 9.00
N ALA A 102 -4.12 13.03 7.75
CA ALA A 102 -4.59 12.19 6.66
C ALA A 102 -4.32 10.71 6.94
N GLU A 103 -3.12 10.39 7.47
CA GLU A 103 -2.78 9.02 7.85
C GLU A 103 -3.70 8.47 8.94
N ALA A 104 -3.98 9.26 9.98
CA ALA A 104 -4.92 8.87 11.05
C ALA A 104 -6.35 8.64 10.51
N GLU A 105 -6.82 9.48 9.58
CA GLU A 105 -8.11 9.32 8.92
C GLU A 105 -8.17 8.02 8.11
N TYR A 106 -7.10 7.64 7.41
CA TYR A 106 -7.04 6.37 6.68
C TYR A 106 -7.01 5.16 7.61
N LEU A 107 -6.32 5.23 8.75
CA LEU A 107 -6.39 4.19 9.77
C LEU A 107 -7.81 4.04 10.35
N ASP A 108 -8.56 5.15 10.47
CA ASP A 108 -9.96 5.10 10.92
C ASP A 108 -10.87 4.38 9.91
N LEU A 109 -10.57 4.40 8.61
CA LEU A 109 -11.31 3.60 7.62
C LEU A 109 -11.25 2.10 7.93
N LEU A 110 -10.13 1.63 8.46
CA LEU A 110 -9.97 0.24 8.87
C LEU A 110 -10.82 -0.07 10.12
N ASN A 111 -10.82 0.82 11.12
CA ASN A 111 -11.66 0.70 12.30
C ASN A 111 -13.15 0.70 11.96
N ARG A 112 -13.56 1.53 11.00
CA ARG A 112 -14.94 1.65 10.51
C ARG A 112 -15.34 0.57 9.51
N HIS A 113 -14.47 -0.42 9.25
CA HIS A 113 -14.71 -1.50 8.29
C HIS A 113 -15.01 -1.02 6.86
N ILE A 114 -14.45 0.11 6.43
CA ILE A 114 -14.52 0.58 5.05
C ILE A 114 -13.47 -0.13 4.20
N VAL A 115 -12.35 -0.48 4.81
CA VAL A 115 -11.31 -1.36 4.25
C VAL A 115 -11.11 -2.57 5.18
N ASP A 116 -10.65 -3.69 4.64
CA ASP A 116 -10.45 -4.94 5.38
C ASP A 116 -9.04 -5.07 5.94
N GLY A 117 -8.08 -4.40 5.33
CA GLY A 117 -6.69 -4.38 5.74
C GLY A 117 -5.96 -3.19 5.15
N ILE A 118 -4.79 -2.89 5.70
CA ILE A 118 -3.92 -1.82 5.22
C ILE A 118 -2.52 -2.39 4.95
N ILE A 119 -1.94 -2.00 3.82
CA ILE A 119 -0.51 -2.15 3.54
C ILE A 119 0.11 -0.76 3.73
N ALA A 120 0.93 -0.61 4.75
CA ALA A 120 1.55 0.67 5.11
C ALA A 120 2.96 0.75 4.52
N GLY A 121 3.16 1.53 3.46
CA GLY A 121 4.47 1.75 2.83
C GLY A 121 5.27 2.87 3.50
N MET A 122 4.60 3.94 3.91
CA MET A 122 5.19 5.06 4.64
C MET A 122 4.31 5.42 5.84
N SER A 123 4.92 5.87 6.92
CA SER A 123 4.20 6.32 8.11
C SER A 123 4.85 7.56 8.71
N SER A 124 4.02 8.52 9.06
CA SER A 124 4.40 9.71 9.86
C SER A 124 3.88 9.63 11.29
N LEU A 125 2.94 8.71 11.55
CA LEU A 125 2.40 8.44 12.88
C LEU A 125 3.39 7.65 13.74
N ASP A 126 3.21 7.73 15.05
CA ASP A 126 3.96 6.93 16.00
C ASP A 126 3.43 5.49 16.09
N GLU A 127 4.28 4.55 16.44
CA GLU A 127 3.93 3.13 16.61
C GLU A 127 2.76 2.92 17.57
N SER A 128 2.64 3.78 18.59
CA SER A 128 1.55 3.75 19.55
C SER A 128 0.17 3.98 18.94
N GLU A 129 0.08 4.66 17.80
CA GLU A 129 -1.19 4.83 17.08
C GLU A 129 -1.57 3.56 16.31
N TYR A 130 -0.59 2.86 15.76
CA TYR A 130 -0.79 1.58 15.08
C TYR A 130 -1.12 0.44 16.05
N SER A 131 -0.48 0.40 17.20
CA SER A 131 -0.73 -0.65 18.24
C SER A 131 -2.15 -0.61 18.81
N LYS A 132 -2.87 0.50 18.68
CA LYS A 132 -4.29 0.59 19.06
C LYS A 132 -5.24 -0.12 18.09
N ILE A 133 -4.73 -0.54 16.93
CA ILE A 133 -5.54 -1.07 15.84
C ILE A 133 -5.40 -2.59 15.80
N HIS A 134 -6.42 -3.29 16.26
CA HIS A 134 -6.49 -4.76 16.22
C HIS A 134 -7.12 -5.27 14.92
N LYS A 135 -6.61 -4.80 13.79
CA LYS A 135 -7.09 -5.13 12.45
C LYS A 135 -5.91 -5.46 11.55
N PRO A 136 -6.12 -6.15 10.42
CA PRO A 136 -5.03 -6.53 9.53
C PRO A 136 -4.26 -5.33 8.98
N ILE A 137 -3.00 -5.19 9.39
CA ILE A 137 -2.04 -4.24 8.84
C ILE A 137 -0.78 -5.01 8.49
N VAL A 138 -0.17 -4.69 7.36
CA VAL A 138 1.16 -5.17 6.95
C VAL A 138 2.02 -3.95 6.67
N ALA A 139 3.20 -3.90 7.26
CA ALA A 139 4.16 -2.83 7.05
C ALA A 139 5.18 -3.22 5.96
N LEU A 140 5.61 -2.24 5.15
CA LEU A 140 6.66 -2.38 4.16
C LEU A 140 7.92 -1.65 4.65
N ASP A 141 9.02 -2.38 4.79
CA ASP A 141 10.35 -1.87 5.18
C ASP A 141 10.36 -0.99 6.46
N ARG A 142 9.39 -1.19 7.35
CA ARG A 142 9.23 -0.37 8.54
C ARG A 142 8.64 -1.16 9.69
N TYR A 143 9.12 -0.89 10.90
CA TYR A 143 8.52 -1.40 12.13
C TYR A 143 7.39 -0.47 12.58
N LEU A 144 6.20 -1.01 12.80
CA LEU A 144 5.01 -0.30 13.27
C LEU A 144 4.41 -0.89 14.55
N GLY A 145 5.13 -1.80 15.21
CA GLY A 145 4.73 -2.47 16.43
C GLY A 145 4.90 -3.99 16.34
N GLU A 146 4.95 -4.66 17.52
CA GLU A 146 5.28 -6.10 17.62
C GLU A 146 4.29 -7.02 16.91
N GLU A 147 3.01 -6.64 16.88
CA GLU A 147 1.95 -7.47 16.27
C GLU A 147 1.74 -7.22 14.76
N ILE A 148 2.44 -6.24 14.19
CA ILE A 148 2.28 -5.89 12.77
C ILE A 148 3.38 -6.56 11.95
N PRO A 149 3.03 -7.50 11.06
CA PRO A 149 4.02 -8.16 10.22
C PRO A 149 4.68 -7.15 9.27
N VAL A 150 5.99 -7.30 9.11
CA VAL A 150 6.81 -6.47 8.23
C VAL A 150 7.26 -7.29 7.04
N VAL A 151 7.02 -6.79 5.85
CA VAL A 151 7.64 -7.27 4.61
C VAL A 151 8.80 -6.35 4.29
N ALA A 152 10.01 -6.89 4.31
CA ALA A 152 11.24 -6.13 4.09
C ALA A 152 12.20 -6.90 3.19
N VAL A 153 13.09 -6.16 2.52
CA VAL A 153 14.23 -6.77 1.83
C VAL A 153 15.39 -6.96 2.83
N ASP A 154 16.34 -7.83 2.49
CA ASP A 154 17.60 -7.94 3.25
C ASP A 154 18.48 -6.72 2.95
N HIS A 155 18.30 -5.67 3.73
CA HIS A 155 19.03 -4.41 3.58
C HIS A 155 20.53 -4.58 3.82
N LYS A 156 20.94 -5.43 4.77
CA LYS A 156 22.35 -5.72 5.02
C LYS A 156 23.00 -6.38 3.81
N MET A 157 22.31 -7.37 3.22
CA MET A 157 22.76 -7.98 1.97
C MET A 157 22.87 -6.95 0.86
N GLY A 158 21.88 -6.05 0.73
CA GLY A 158 21.92 -4.96 -0.26
C GLY A 158 23.14 -4.06 -0.10
N GLY A 159 23.45 -3.64 1.13
CA GLY A 159 24.66 -2.85 1.44
C GLY A 159 25.95 -3.58 1.10
N ARG A 160 26.02 -4.87 1.44
CA ARG A 160 27.18 -5.74 1.11
C ARG A 160 27.39 -5.88 -0.39
N LEU A 161 26.36 -6.18 -1.14
CA LEU A 161 26.44 -6.32 -2.60
C LEU A 161 26.89 -5.03 -3.28
N ALA A 162 26.39 -3.88 -2.82
CA ALA A 162 26.83 -2.58 -3.33
C ALA A 162 28.32 -2.35 -3.06
N ALA A 163 28.78 -2.64 -1.85
CA ALA A 163 30.20 -2.55 -1.49
C ALA A 163 31.07 -3.45 -2.36
N GLU A 164 30.68 -4.72 -2.51
CA GLU A 164 31.41 -5.70 -3.33
C GLU A 164 31.58 -5.25 -4.78
N VAL A 165 30.54 -4.67 -5.39
CA VAL A 165 30.61 -4.16 -6.75
C VAL A 165 31.64 -3.04 -6.88
N LEU A 166 31.66 -2.08 -5.96
CA LEU A 166 32.61 -0.95 -6.00
C LEU A 166 34.04 -1.42 -5.73
N LEU A 167 34.25 -2.31 -4.78
CA LEU A 167 35.57 -2.89 -4.49
C LEU A 167 36.12 -3.68 -5.67
N ARG A 168 35.27 -4.50 -6.30
CA ARG A 168 35.65 -5.28 -7.50
C ARG A 168 36.08 -4.40 -8.67
N ASN A 169 35.44 -3.22 -8.79
CA ASN A 169 35.78 -2.24 -9.82
C ASN A 169 36.99 -1.33 -9.42
N GLY A 170 37.60 -1.55 -8.27
CA GLY A 170 38.79 -0.82 -7.82
C GLY A 170 38.54 0.63 -7.43
N CYS A 171 37.29 0.97 -7.07
CA CYS A 171 36.96 2.32 -6.62
C CYS A 171 37.72 2.69 -5.34
N LYS A 172 38.36 3.86 -5.33
CA LYS A 172 39.18 4.35 -4.21
C LYS A 172 38.57 5.51 -3.45
N ARG A 173 37.69 6.25 -4.10
CA ARG A 173 36.89 7.35 -3.53
C ARG A 173 35.45 7.13 -3.88
N ILE A 174 34.57 7.19 -2.89
CA ILE A 174 33.17 6.85 -3.05
C ILE A 174 32.33 7.99 -2.50
N LEU A 175 31.37 8.43 -3.27
CA LEU A 175 30.32 9.33 -2.83
C LEU A 175 29.09 8.50 -2.45
N HIS A 176 28.66 8.61 -1.20
CA HIS A 176 27.57 7.85 -0.64
C HIS A 176 26.43 8.77 -0.22
N PHE A 177 25.35 8.75 -0.98
CA PHE A 177 24.13 9.46 -0.62
C PHE A 177 23.30 8.64 0.38
N ARG A 178 22.88 9.28 1.47
CA ARG A 178 22.05 8.66 2.50
C ARG A 178 20.86 9.56 2.79
N SER A 179 19.77 9.00 3.25
CA SER A 179 18.64 9.77 3.75
C SER A 179 18.75 9.94 5.28
N THR A 180 18.58 11.16 5.77
CA THR A 180 18.49 11.45 7.20
C THR A 180 17.04 11.31 7.66
N ALA A 181 16.54 10.09 7.88
CA ALA A 181 15.23 9.93 8.49
C ALA A 181 15.32 10.13 10.01
N GLU A 182 14.35 10.87 10.57
CA GLU A 182 14.26 11.10 12.01
C GLU A 182 13.92 9.83 12.80
N LYS A 183 13.33 8.81 12.13
CA LYS A 183 12.95 7.54 12.75
C LYS A 183 13.81 6.39 12.22
N GLU A 184 14.13 5.46 13.09
CA GLU A 184 14.79 4.22 12.70
C GLU A 184 13.94 3.48 11.65
N SER A 185 14.58 3.13 10.55
CA SER A 185 13.96 2.36 9.48
C SER A 185 14.94 1.27 9.04
N LEU A 186 14.40 0.11 8.67
CA LEU A 186 15.19 -1.05 8.27
C LEU A 186 16.14 -0.74 7.10
N TYR A 187 15.80 0.22 6.24
CA TYR A 187 16.67 0.61 5.13
C TYR A 187 18.01 1.25 5.56
N HIS A 188 18.12 1.75 6.79
CA HIS A 188 19.38 2.26 7.34
C HIS A 188 20.44 1.16 7.45
N ASP A 189 20.04 -0.08 7.63
CA ASP A 189 20.94 -1.22 7.72
C ASP A 189 21.81 -1.37 6.47
N ARG A 190 21.30 -1.00 5.27
CA ARG A 190 22.09 -1.05 4.04
C ARG A 190 23.24 -0.05 4.06
N HIS A 191 22.99 1.15 4.58
CA HIS A 191 23.97 2.21 4.68
C HIS A 191 25.01 1.88 5.75
N ALA A 192 24.60 1.34 6.88
CA ALA A 192 25.49 0.93 7.96
C ALA A 192 26.43 -0.21 7.53
N GLU A 193 25.87 -1.27 6.91
CA GLU A 193 26.68 -2.40 6.44
C GLU A 193 27.63 -1.98 5.30
N PHE A 194 27.17 -1.14 4.37
CA PHE A 194 28.01 -0.58 3.32
C PHE A 194 29.18 0.21 3.91
N GLN A 195 28.92 1.15 4.82
CA GLN A 195 29.97 1.99 5.43
C GLN A 195 30.98 1.15 6.19
N LYS A 196 30.49 0.19 6.99
CA LYS A 196 31.35 -0.74 7.72
C LYS A 196 32.34 -1.46 6.81
N ILE A 197 31.89 -1.98 5.67
CA ILE A 197 32.76 -2.68 4.71
C ILE A 197 33.79 -1.71 4.10
N MET A 198 33.39 -0.48 3.76
CA MET A 198 34.31 0.52 3.23
C MET A 198 35.39 0.88 4.24
N ASP A 199 35.02 1.07 5.51
CA ASP A 199 35.97 1.35 6.59
C ASP A 199 36.94 0.19 6.82
N GLU A 200 36.45 -1.06 6.82
CA GLU A 200 37.31 -2.27 6.93
C GLU A 200 38.30 -2.41 5.78
N GLN A 201 37.96 -1.90 4.60
CA GLN A 201 38.82 -1.93 3.41
C GLN A 201 39.68 -0.67 3.25
N GLY A 202 39.56 0.29 4.17
CA GLY A 202 40.30 1.55 4.12
C GLY A 202 39.95 2.43 2.91
N ILE A 203 38.75 2.33 2.41
CA ILE A 203 38.21 3.11 1.29
C ILE A 203 37.59 4.40 1.81
N GLU A 204 38.04 5.54 1.29
CA GLU A 204 37.51 6.84 1.64
C GLU A 204 36.08 7.02 1.10
N THR A 205 35.13 7.34 2.00
CA THR A 205 33.72 7.51 1.67
C THR A 205 33.28 8.92 2.05
N TYR A 206 32.82 9.68 1.05
CA TYR A 206 32.19 10.99 1.26
C TYR A 206 30.69 10.80 1.40
N CYS A 207 30.18 10.89 2.63
CA CYS A 207 28.76 10.77 2.89
C CYS A 207 28.06 12.11 2.68
N TYR A 208 26.99 12.09 1.90
CA TYR A 208 26.10 13.23 1.73
C TYR A 208 24.69 12.84 2.22
N ASP A 209 24.21 13.54 3.23
CA ASP A 209 22.93 13.27 3.85
C ASP A 209 21.82 14.06 3.14
N LEU A 210 20.90 13.32 2.48
CA LEU A 210 19.75 13.89 1.79
C LEU A 210 18.63 14.20 2.79
N ASP A 211 18.00 15.37 2.66
CA ASP A 211 16.79 15.67 3.43
C ASP A 211 15.62 14.84 2.92
N TRP A 212 15.23 13.84 3.69
CA TRP A 212 14.13 12.93 3.36
C TRP A 212 12.77 13.64 3.14
N ARG A 213 12.63 14.89 3.62
CA ARG A 213 11.42 15.71 3.42
C ARG A 213 11.34 16.33 2.04
N ARG A 214 12.47 16.36 1.32
CA ARG A 214 12.62 17.01 0.01
C ARG A 214 13.03 16.05 -1.09
N LEU A 215 12.51 14.84 -1.10
CA LEU A 215 12.86 13.80 -2.08
C LEU A 215 12.13 14.03 -3.43
N ASP A 216 12.26 15.23 -3.99
CA ASP A 216 11.76 15.59 -5.33
C ASP A 216 12.92 15.74 -6.33
N ILE A 217 12.59 15.71 -7.63
CA ILE A 217 13.58 15.71 -8.70
C ILE A 217 14.41 17.01 -8.73
N GLN A 218 13.82 18.15 -8.36
CA GLN A 218 14.53 19.42 -8.35
C GLN A 218 15.57 19.46 -7.24
N TYR A 219 15.24 18.94 -6.08
CA TYR A 219 16.17 18.78 -4.98
C TYR A 219 17.34 17.86 -5.34
N TYR A 220 17.09 16.74 -6.01
CA TYR A 220 18.17 15.87 -6.47
C TYR A 220 19.11 16.54 -7.47
N HIS A 221 18.58 17.34 -8.41
CA HIS A 221 19.40 18.12 -9.33
C HIS A 221 20.27 19.14 -8.59
N GLN A 222 19.69 19.90 -7.67
CA GLN A 222 20.42 20.87 -6.85
C GLN A 222 21.57 20.19 -6.08
N VAL A 223 21.27 19.07 -5.40
CA VAL A 223 22.29 18.31 -4.66
C VAL A 223 23.40 17.79 -5.58
N ALA A 224 23.04 17.28 -6.76
CA ALA A 224 24.04 16.80 -7.71
C ALA A 224 24.99 17.91 -8.16
N GLU A 225 24.48 19.11 -8.46
CA GLU A 225 25.29 20.29 -8.80
C GLU A 225 26.21 20.68 -7.65
N GLU A 226 25.69 20.84 -6.43
CA GLU A 226 26.45 21.20 -5.24
C GLU A 226 27.59 20.22 -4.92
N VAL A 227 27.34 18.93 -5.12
CA VAL A 227 28.32 17.89 -4.84
C VAL A 227 29.39 17.84 -5.92
N MET A 228 29.01 18.00 -7.20
CA MET A 228 29.97 17.99 -8.32
C MET A 228 30.92 19.19 -8.30
N GLU A 229 30.52 20.31 -7.70
CA GLU A 229 31.41 21.47 -7.49
C GLU A 229 32.46 21.25 -6.38
N LYS A 230 32.21 20.29 -5.46
CA LYS A 230 33.08 20.03 -4.29
C LYS A 230 34.06 18.87 -4.45
N ILE A 231 33.89 18.05 -5.50
CA ILE A 231 34.70 16.86 -5.78
C ILE A 231 35.71 17.16 -6.93
#